data_263b9944353b6bbfbf9f134be1bcf669
#
_entry.id   263b9944353b6bbfbf9f134be1bcf669
#
_cell.length_a   1.000
_cell.length_b   1.000
_cell.length_c   1.000
_cell.angle_alpha   90.00
_cell.angle_beta   90.00
_cell.angle_gamma   90.00
#
_symmetry.space_group_name_H-M   'P 1'
#
loop_
_entity.id
_entity.type
_entity.pdbx_description
1 polymer ?
#
loop_
_entity_poly.entity_id
_entity_poly.type
_entity_poly.pdbx_seq_one_letter_code
_entity_poly.pdbx_strand_id
1 'polypeptide(L)'
;SRTEFRNIFKNCNAGGQIKGLFLGTCHTGNTETARFLLQDPGTKLEWVAGYSNTVDWVDGSAIDMVFVSKLTELYLSNRSRRKDKLSPRKMAHEAATRLVALITGAHTKYGFNIYFHENHKITSMFS
;
A
#
# COMPACT_ATOMS: atom_id res chain seq x y z
N SER A 1 -15.88 -5.16 11.09
CA SER A 1 -16.11 -5.52 9.69
C SER A 1 -15.41 -4.54 8.76
N ARG A 2 -15.28 -4.92 7.50
CA ARG A 2 -14.70 -4.06 6.48
C ARG A 2 -15.51 -2.77 6.29
N THR A 3 -16.82 -2.88 6.39
CA THR A 3 -17.71 -1.74 6.25
C THR A 3 -17.51 -0.72 7.38
N GLU A 4 -17.42 -1.20 8.62
CA GLU A 4 -17.19 -0.32 9.77
C GLU A 4 -15.83 0.36 9.65
N PHE A 5 -14.80 -0.40 9.32
CA PHE A 5 -13.47 0.15 9.13
C PHE A 5 -13.46 1.23 8.05
N ARG A 6 -14.08 0.94 6.89
CA ARG A 6 -14.14 1.90 5.79
C ARG A 6 -14.84 3.18 6.22
N ASN A 7 -15.96 3.06 6.93
CA ASN A 7 -16.73 4.23 7.34
C ASN A 7 -15.97 5.10 8.35
N ILE A 8 -15.29 4.46 9.29
CA ILE A 8 -14.44 5.18 10.25
C ILE A 8 -13.28 5.86 9.49
N PHE A 9 -12.66 5.14 8.57
CA PHE A 9 -11.55 5.68 7.79
C PHE A 9 -11.98 6.89 6.97
N LYS A 10 -13.14 6.83 6.33
CA LYS A 10 -13.66 7.96 5.53
C LYS A 10 -13.82 9.21 6.39
N ASN A 11 -14.32 9.06 7.61
CA ASN A 11 -14.46 10.20 8.52
C ASN A 11 -13.10 10.75 8.93
N CYS A 12 -12.16 9.88 9.27
CA CYS A 12 -10.81 10.29 9.68
C CYS A 12 -10.02 10.93 8.54
N ASN A 13 -10.26 10.52 7.31
CA ASN A 13 -9.53 10.99 6.15
C ASN A 13 -10.36 11.93 5.27
N ALA A 14 -11.29 12.66 5.86
CA ALA A 14 -12.15 13.57 5.11
C ALA A 14 -11.35 14.64 4.34
N GLY A 15 -10.21 15.07 4.88
CA GLY A 15 -9.32 16.01 4.21
C GLY A 15 -8.45 15.40 3.10
N GLY A 16 -8.46 14.09 2.94
CA GLY A 16 -7.71 13.41 1.89
C GLY A 16 -6.20 13.46 2.06
N GLN A 17 -5.71 13.60 3.27
CA GLN A 17 -4.27 13.68 3.55
C GLN A 17 -3.59 12.32 3.47
N ILE A 18 -4.29 11.24 3.86
CA ILE A 18 -3.77 9.89 3.79
C ILE A 18 -4.06 9.33 2.40
N LYS A 19 -3.01 9.05 1.64
CA LYS A 19 -3.13 8.57 0.26
C LYS A 19 -3.01 7.07 0.13
N GLY A 20 -2.37 6.42 1.09
CA GLY A 20 -2.13 4.99 1.05
C GLY A 20 -2.33 4.34 2.39
N LEU A 21 -2.58 3.03 2.35
CA LEU A 21 -2.83 2.25 3.55
C LEU A 21 -2.06 0.94 3.46
N PHE A 22 -1.30 0.64 4.50
CA PHE A 22 -0.59 -0.63 4.62
C PHE A 22 -1.31 -1.49 5.66
N LEU A 23 -1.83 -2.62 5.21
CA LEU A 23 -2.50 -3.59 6.07
C LEU A 23 -1.50 -4.68 6.43
N GLY A 24 -0.85 -4.53 7.58
CA GLY A 24 0.24 -5.41 8.00
C GLY A 24 -0.21 -6.73 8.61
N THR A 25 -1.43 -7.18 8.35
CA THR A 25 -1.95 -8.44 8.88
C THR A 25 -2.20 -9.43 7.76
N CYS A 26 -2.14 -10.72 8.11
CA CYS A 26 -2.36 -11.81 7.16
C CYS A 26 -3.73 -11.70 6.50
N HIS A 27 -3.79 -12.03 5.22
CA HIS A 27 -5.02 -12.10 4.42
C HIS A 27 -5.74 -10.77 4.18
N THR A 28 -5.14 -9.65 4.56
CA THR A 28 -5.79 -8.34 4.37
C THR A 28 -5.42 -7.66 3.07
N GLY A 29 -4.33 -8.09 2.44
CA GLY A 29 -3.86 -7.50 1.19
C GLY A 29 -4.43 -8.14 -0.07
N ASN A 30 -5.49 -8.94 0.06
CA ASN A 30 -6.08 -9.58 -1.10
C ASN A 30 -6.85 -8.56 -1.95
N THR A 31 -7.10 -8.93 -3.21
CA THR A 31 -7.76 -8.06 -4.18
C THR A 31 -9.14 -7.59 -3.71
N GLU A 32 -9.90 -8.47 -3.05
CA GLU A 32 -11.24 -8.12 -2.59
C GLU A 32 -11.23 -6.99 -1.55
N THR A 33 -10.33 -7.10 -0.56
CA THR A 33 -10.20 -6.09 0.49
C THR A 33 -9.72 -4.76 -0.10
N ALA A 34 -8.71 -4.82 -0.94
CA ALA A 34 -8.19 -3.62 -1.59
C ALA A 34 -9.25 -2.97 -2.48
N ARG A 35 -9.97 -3.79 -3.25
CA ARG A 35 -11.04 -3.29 -4.12
C ARG A 35 -12.13 -2.62 -3.29
N PHE A 36 -12.54 -3.24 -2.18
CA PHE A 36 -13.57 -2.70 -1.30
C PHE A 36 -13.20 -1.31 -0.78
N LEU A 37 -11.94 -1.12 -0.39
CA LEU A 37 -11.47 0.17 0.13
C LEU A 37 -11.23 1.18 -0.98
N LEU A 38 -10.61 0.76 -2.08
CA LEU A 38 -10.20 1.67 -3.16
C LEU A 38 -11.36 2.12 -4.03
N GLN A 39 -12.41 1.30 -4.18
CA GLN A 39 -13.52 1.66 -5.06
C GLN A 39 -14.43 2.74 -4.48
N ASP A 40 -14.37 2.98 -3.18
CA ASP A 40 -15.17 4.03 -2.55
C ASP A 40 -14.39 5.36 -2.64
N PRO A 41 -14.86 6.32 -3.45
CA PRO A 41 -14.12 7.59 -3.60
C PRO A 41 -14.03 8.38 -2.30
N GLY A 42 -14.91 8.12 -1.34
CA GLY A 42 -14.89 8.79 -0.05
C GLY A 42 -13.68 8.43 0.81
N THR A 43 -13.00 7.31 0.54
CA THR A 43 -11.76 6.97 1.25
C THR A 43 -10.60 7.85 0.84
N LYS A 44 -10.60 8.35 -0.40
CA LYS A 44 -9.53 9.17 -0.99
C LYS A 44 -8.18 8.46 -1.02
N LEU A 45 -8.20 7.13 -0.97
CA LEU A 45 -6.99 6.31 -1.06
C LEU A 45 -6.59 6.13 -2.53
N GLU A 46 -5.28 6.18 -2.77
CA GLU A 46 -4.71 5.90 -4.08
C GLU A 46 -4.12 4.50 -4.15
N TRP A 47 -3.72 3.94 -3.00
CA TRP A 47 -3.17 2.60 -2.95
C TRP A 47 -3.46 1.92 -1.61
N VAL A 48 -3.48 0.59 -1.65
CA VAL A 48 -3.57 -0.27 -0.46
C VAL A 48 -2.56 -1.41 -0.62
N ALA A 49 -1.74 -1.63 0.38
CA ALA A 49 -0.76 -2.70 0.39
C ALA A 49 -1.03 -3.69 1.52
N GLY A 50 -0.64 -4.92 1.33
CA GLY A 50 -0.78 -5.97 2.34
C GLY A 50 -0.37 -7.33 1.82
N TYR A 51 -0.79 -8.37 2.52
CA TYR A 51 -0.41 -9.75 2.23
C TYR A 51 -1.64 -10.57 1.87
N SER A 52 -1.49 -11.48 0.91
CA SER A 52 -2.54 -12.44 0.58
C SER A 52 -2.34 -13.80 1.27
N ASN A 53 -1.13 -14.09 1.73
CA ASN A 53 -0.80 -15.34 2.38
C ASN A 53 -0.53 -15.12 3.87
N THR A 54 -0.51 -16.21 4.63
CA THR A 54 -0.13 -16.17 6.04
C THR A 54 1.36 -15.81 6.15
N VAL A 55 1.66 -14.83 7.00
CA VAL A 55 3.02 -14.36 7.23
C VAL A 55 3.31 -14.51 8.72
N ASP A 56 4.43 -15.14 9.09
CA ASP A 56 4.81 -15.14 10.48
C ASP A 56 5.23 -13.71 10.90
N TRP A 57 5.12 -13.43 12.19
CA TRP A 57 5.30 -12.06 12.65
C TRP A 57 6.73 -11.56 12.52
N VAL A 58 7.72 -12.46 12.54
CA VAL A 58 9.14 -12.06 12.38
C VAL A 58 9.41 -11.62 10.95
N ASP A 59 9.09 -12.48 9.99
CA ASP A 59 9.29 -12.16 8.58
C ASP A 59 8.40 -11.01 8.15
N GLY A 60 7.15 -10.98 8.61
CA GLY A 60 6.22 -9.91 8.32
C GLY A 60 6.73 -8.57 8.84
N SER A 61 7.26 -8.54 10.05
CA SER A 61 7.84 -7.31 10.61
C SER A 61 9.03 -6.82 9.80
N ALA A 62 9.87 -7.74 9.31
CA ALA A 62 11.01 -7.38 8.47
C ALA A 62 10.54 -6.75 7.16
N ILE A 63 9.55 -7.35 6.51
CA ILE A 63 8.98 -6.82 5.26
C ILE A 63 8.34 -5.45 5.51
N ASP A 64 7.55 -5.32 6.57
CA ASP A 64 6.89 -4.06 6.92
C ASP A 64 7.93 -2.96 7.13
N MET A 65 8.98 -3.25 7.89
CA MET A 65 10.03 -2.27 8.17
C MET A 65 10.76 -1.83 6.91
N VAL A 66 11.08 -2.76 6.03
CA VAL A 66 11.75 -2.43 4.77
C VAL A 66 10.84 -1.58 3.89
N PHE A 67 9.56 -1.95 3.77
CA PHE A 67 8.62 -1.15 2.97
C PHE A 67 8.51 0.27 3.50
N VAL A 68 8.27 0.42 4.79
CA VAL A 68 8.14 1.74 5.43
C VAL A 68 9.42 2.54 5.29
N SER A 69 10.58 1.90 5.46
CA SER A 69 11.87 2.55 5.28
C SER A 69 12.04 3.09 3.87
N LYS A 70 11.76 2.28 2.86
CA LYS A 70 11.89 2.71 1.46
C LYS A 70 10.90 3.80 1.10
N LEU A 71 9.67 3.68 1.58
CA LEU A 71 8.66 4.71 1.36
C LEU A 71 9.07 6.03 2.02
N THR A 72 9.59 5.98 3.24
CA THR A 72 10.07 7.16 3.95
C THR A 72 11.22 7.84 3.20
N GLU A 73 12.19 7.06 2.73
CA GLU A 73 13.29 7.61 1.92
C GLU A 73 12.77 8.38 0.71
N LEU A 74 11.78 7.81 0.03
CA LEU A 74 11.19 8.43 -1.15
C LEU A 74 10.43 9.72 -0.81
N TYR A 75 9.66 9.71 0.27
CA TYR A 75 8.96 10.92 0.72
C TYR A 75 9.93 12.03 1.08
N LEU A 76 11.00 11.71 1.79
CA LEU A 76 12.00 12.70 2.18
C LEU A 76 12.72 13.29 0.97
N SER A 77 13.18 12.45 0.04
CA SER A 77 13.85 12.94 -1.16
C SER A 77 12.90 13.71 -2.07
N ASN A 78 11.62 13.31 -2.11
CA ASN A 78 10.62 13.97 -2.94
C ASN A 78 10.34 15.40 -2.46
N ARG A 79 10.42 15.65 -1.15
CA ARG A 79 10.21 16.98 -0.59
C ARG A 79 11.24 17.98 -1.10
N SER A 80 12.45 17.52 -1.42
CA SER A 80 13.53 18.38 -1.91
C SER A 80 13.46 18.64 -3.42
N ARG A 81 12.64 17.91 -4.14
CA ARG A 81 12.52 18.09 -5.59
C ARG A 81 11.78 19.38 -5.93
N ARG A 82 12.33 20.14 -6.85
CA ARG A 82 11.68 21.37 -7.35
C ARG A 82 10.77 21.07 -8.54
N LYS A 83 11.08 20.02 -9.30
CA LYS A 83 10.28 19.56 -10.43
C LYS A 83 10.35 18.04 -10.49
N ASP A 84 9.44 17.46 -11.26
CA ASP A 84 9.32 16.00 -11.39
C ASP A 84 9.05 15.31 -10.06
N LYS A 85 8.23 15.94 -9.20
CA LYS A 85 7.82 15.33 -7.95
C LYS A 85 7.02 14.06 -8.23
N LEU A 86 7.33 13.02 -7.45
CA LEU A 86 6.60 11.76 -7.55
C LEU A 86 5.25 11.88 -6.85
N SER A 87 4.23 11.29 -7.45
CA SER A 87 2.92 11.16 -6.79
C SER A 87 3.01 10.12 -5.66
N PRO A 88 2.08 10.15 -4.70
CA PRO A 88 2.03 9.11 -3.66
C PRO A 88 1.99 7.71 -4.25
N ARG A 89 1.24 7.51 -5.33
CA ARG A 89 1.16 6.23 -6.02
C ARG A 89 2.51 5.79 -6.57
N LYS A 90 3.24 6.69 -7.22
CA LYS A 90 4.57 6.38 -7.77
C LYS A 90 5.58 6.07 -6.67
N MET A 91 5.51 6.77 -5.55
CA MET A 91 6.38 6.49 -4.42
C MET A 91 6.10 5.11 -3.83
N ALA A 92 4.83 4.75 -3.69
CA ALA A 92 4.47 3.42 -3.19
C ALA A 92 4.94 2.33 -4.15
N HIS A 93 4.77 2.53 -5.45
CA HIS A 93 5.24 1.59 -6.46
C HIS A 93 6.76 1.39 -6.38
N GLU A 94 7.49 2.48 -6.29
CA GLU A 94 8.95 2.43 -6.20
C GLU A 94 9.41 1.78 -4.89
N ALA A 95 8.76 2.07 -3.78
CA ALA A 95 9.08 1.44 -2.50
C ALA A 95 8.89 -0.08 -2.57
N ALA A 96 7.80 -0.53 -3.19
CA ALA A 96 7.54 -1.96 -3.36
C ALA A 96 8.59 -2.60 -4.28
N THR A 97 9.01 -1.92 -5.33
CA THR A 97 10.05 -2.41 -6.22
C THR A 97 11.35 -2.64 -5.44
N ARG A 98 11.73 -1.68 -4.61
CA ARG A 98 12.94 -1.78 -3.78
C ARG A 98 12.81 -2.87 -2.72
N LEU A 99 11.63 -3.01 -2.14
CA LEU A 99 11.36 -4.07 -1.16
C LEU A 99 11.59 -5.44 -1.78
N VAL A 100 10.98 -5.72 -2.93
CA VAL A 100 11.07 -7.02 -3.57
C VAL A 100 12.50 -7.30 -4.05
N ALA A 101 13.25 -6.27 -4.40
CA ALA A 101 14.66 -6.43 -4.76
C ALA A 101 15.50 -6.85 -3.54
N LEU A 102 15.15 -6.38 -2.34
CA LEU A 102 15.86 -6.74 -1.11
C LEU A 102 15.37 -8.05 -0.51
N ILE A 103 14.06 -8.29 -0.54
CA ILE A 103 13.42 -9.49 0.02
C ILE A 103 12.63 -10.15 -1.10
N THR A 104 13.27 -11.02 -1.85
CA THR A 104 12.68 -11.63 -3.05
C THR A 104 11.45 -12.47 -2.75
N GLY A 105 11.36 -13.05 -1.55
CA GLY A 105 10.21 -13.85 -1.16
C GLY A 105 9.01 -13.05 -0.68
N ALA A 106 9.11 -11.71 -0.61
CA ALA A 106 8.01 -10.90 -0.08
C ALA A 106 6.71 -11.14 -0.84
N HIS A 107 6.74 -11.14 -2.16
CA HIS A 107 5.56 -11.43 -2.97
C HIS A 107 5.37 -12.93 -3.17
N THR A 108 6.41 -13.65 -3.61
CA THR A 108 6.28 -15.04 -4.03
C THR A 108 5.94 -15.98 -2.87
N LYS A 109 6.46 -15.71 -1.69
CA LYS A 109 6.23 -16.56 -0.51
C LYS A 109 5.08 -16.07 0.35
N TYR A 110 5.00 -14.76 0.57
CA TYR A 110 4.04 -14.19 1.52
C TYR A 110 2.88 -13.46 0.85
N GLY A 111 2.95 -13.27 -0.46
CA GLY A 111 1.87 -12.60 -1.17
C GLY A 111 1.78 -11.11 -0.92
N PHE A 112 2.92 -10.47 -0.60
CA PHE A 112 2.94 -9.01 -0.53
C PHE A 112 2.53 -8.44 -1.87
N ASN A 113 1.62 -7.47 -1.85
CA ASN A 113 1.17 -6.80 -3.08
C ASN A 113 0.69 -5.40 -2.75
N ILE A 114 0.64 -4.57 -3.78
CA ILE A 114 0.02 -3.25 -3.70
C ILE A 114 -1.04 -3.17 -4.78
N TYR A 115 -2.19 -2.63 -4.40
CA TYR A 115 -3.31 -2.41 -5.29
C TYR A 115 -3.49 -0.91 -5.47
N PHE A 116 -3.73 -0.49 -6.71
CA PHE A 116 -3.89 0.90 -7.08
C PHE A 116 -5.24 1.12 -7.74
N HIS A 117 -5.84 2.28 -7.47
CA HIS A 117 -7.02 2.72 -8.20
C HIS A 117 -6.56 3.65 -9.32
N GLU A 118 -6.82 3.25 -10.55
CA GLU A 118 -6.35 3.97 -11.73
C GLU A 118 -7.39 3.86 -12.85
N ASN A 119 -7.83 5.01 -13.38
CA ASN A 119 -8.77 5.07 -14.49
C ASN A 119 -10.03 4.21 -14.25
N HIS A 120 -10.61 4.31 -13.05
CA HIS A 120 -11.79 3.54 -12.62
C HIS A 120 -11.55 2.03 -12.52
N LYS A 121 -10.29 1.60 -12.54
CA LYS A 121 -9.91 0.20 -12.38
C LYS A 121 -8.99 0.05 -11.19
N ILE A 122 -9.03 -1.14 -10.61
CA ILE A 122 -8.10 -1.50 -9.53
C ILE A 122 -7.12 -2.51 -10.11
N THR A 123 -5.84 -2.14 -10.05
CA THR A 123 -4.75 -2.96 -10.57
C THR A 123 -3.82 -3.38 -9.46
N SER A 124 -3.24 -4.57 -9.57
CA SER A 124 -2.21 -5.03 -8.65
C SER A 124 -0.84 -4.87 -9.27
N MET A 125 0.15 -4.61 -8.44
CA MET A 125 1.54 -4.46 -8.91
C MET A 125 2.13 -5.80 -9.34
N PHE A 126 1.86 -6.86 -8.56
CA PHE A 126 2.37 -8.20 -8.83
C PHE A 126 1.20 -9.13 -9.15
N SER A 127 1.38 -9.96 -10.17
CA SER A 127 0.33 -10.91 -10.59
C SER A 127 0.43 -12.26 -9.91
#